data_7439c5991c3761ad96877b662a81e75a
#
_entry.id   7439c5991c3761ad96877b662a81e75a
#
_cell.length_a   1.000
_cell.length_b   1.000
_cell.length_c   1.000
_cell.angle_alpha   90.00
_cell.angle_beta   90.00
_cell.angle_gamma   90.00
#
_symmetry.space_group_name_H-M   'P 1'
#
loop_
_entity.id
_entity.type
_entity.pdbx_description
1 polymer ?
#
loop_
_entity_poly.entity_id
_entity_poly.type
_entity_poly.pdbx_seq_one_letter_code
_entity_poly.pdbx_strand_id
1 'polypeptide(L)'
;MKHIFSILAASLIFCAGSFAQSAQKLPPLSFDHYALYVKDMNVSAKFYMKALGLKEMDCPIKDGRHRWFYLGNGQELHIIQGDNSKIQMEKNMHICLHTTDIKPYMKHLNEVGIPFESWQGKPGESNVRIDGASQIYIVDPDGYWVEINDANTK
;
A
#
# COMPACT_ATOMS: atom_id res chain seq x y z
N MET A 1 -81.73 33.07 -23.20
CA MET A 1 -81.22 32.08 -22.24
C MET A 1 -79.72 31.82 -22.49
N LYS A 2 -78.85 32.40 -21.64
CA LYS A 2 -77.42 32.30 -21.81
C LYS A 2 -76.90 31.41 -20.68
N HIS A 3 -76.41 30.22 -21.01
CA HIS A 3 -75.79 29.28 -20.00
C HIS A 3 -74.34 29.64 -19.88
N ILE A 4 -73.92 30.03 -18.64
CA ILE A 4 -72.54 30.29 -18.28
C ILE A 4 -71.99 28.97 -17.71
N PHE A 5 -71.03 28.36 -18.42
CA PHE A 5 -70.29 27.22 -17.91
C PHE A 5 -69.08 27.74 -17.09
N SER A 6 -69.12 27.56 -15.77
CA SER A 6 -67.96 27.79 -14.93
C SER A 6 -67.05 26.58 -14.95
N ILE A 7 -65.83 26.74 -15.48
CA ILE A 7 -64.78 25.75 -15.41
C ILE A 7 -64.01 25.96 -14.13
N LEU A 8 -64.09 24.99 -13.23
CA LEU A 8 -63.33 24.96 -11.99
C LEU A 8 -61.95 24.30 -12.28
N ALA A 9 -60.88 25.11 -12.35
CA ALA A 9 -59.52 24.61 -12.52
C ALA A 9 -58.98 24.18 -11.16
N ALA A 10 -58.88 22.87 -10.95
CA ALA A 10 -58.23 22.32 -9.79
C ALA A 10 -56.69 22.30 -9.96
N SER A 11 -56.01 23.22 -9.30
CA SER A 11 -54.53 23.25 -9.29
C SER A 11 -54.00 22.18 -8.32
N LEU A 12 -53.44 21.10 -8.90
CA LEU A 12 -52.67 20.10 -8.15
C LEU A 12 -51.29 20.67 -7.81
N ILE A 13 -51.10 21.08 -6.57
CA ILE A 13 -49.79 21.41 -6.02
C ILE A 13 -49.03 20.13 -5.74
N PHE A 14 -48.09 19.79 -6.63
CA PHE A 14 -47.13 18.70 -6.44
C PHE A 14 -46.05 19.20 -5.48
N CYS A 15 -46.16 18.88 -4.20
CA CYS A 15 -45.08 19.06 -3.22
C CYS A 15 -43.97 18.04 -3.52
N ALA A 16 -42.99 18.43 -4.35
CA ALA A 16 -41.76 17.69 -4.52
C ALA A 16 -40.95 17.79 -3.21
N GLY A 17 -41.16 16.84 -2.28
CA GLY A 17 -40.32 16.68 -1.13
C GLY A 17 -38.89 16.31 -1.56
N SER A 18 -37.99 17.28 -1.57
CA SER A 18 -36.55 17.02 -1.73
C SER A 18 -36.08 16.25 -0.51
N PHE A 19 -35.97 14.93 -0.64
CA PHE A 19 -35.19 14.13 0.32
C PHE A 19 -33.72 14.45 0.11
N ALA A 20 -33.23 15.47 0.81
CA ALA A 20 -31.80 15.69 0.96
C ALA A 20 -31.27 14.53 1.81
N GLN A 21 -30.80 13.48 1.14
CA GLN A 21 -30.06 12.39 1.78
C GLN A 21 -28.76 13.02 2.26
N SER A 22 -28.64 13.26 3.56
CA SER A 22 -27.39 13.72 4.16
C SER A 22 -26.35 12.64 3.91
N ALA A 23 -25.35 12.94 3.06
CA ALA A 23 -24.23 12.03 2.83
C ALA A 23 -23.55 11.78 4.19
N GLN A 24 -23.62 10.54 4.66
CA GLN A 24 -22.95 10.16 5.90
C GLN A 24 -21.46 10.38 5.73
N LYS A 25 -20.87 11.29 6.53
CA LYS A 25 -19.44 11.56 6.50
C LYS A 25 -18.71 10.36 7.10
N LEU A 26 -18.09 9.53 6.27
CA LEU A 26 -17.26 8.42 6.73
C LEU A 26 -16.01 8.96 7.45
N PRO A 27 -15.51 8.26 8.48
CA PRO A 27 -14.23 8.60 9.09
C PRO A 27 -13.09 8.42 8.07
N PRO A 28 -12.00 9.18 8.20
CA PRO A 28 -10.84 9.02 7.32
C PRO A 28 -10.20 7.64 7.52
N LEU A 29 -9.69 7.08 6.43
CA LEU A 29 -8.86 5.86 6.46
C LEU A 29 -7.38 6.26 6.51
N SER A 30 -6.58 5.41 7.16
CA SER A 30 -5.12 5.47 7.15
C SER A 30 -4.55 4.10 6.79
N PHE A 31 -3.32 4.09 6.28
CA PHE A 31 -2.62 2.83 6.06
C PHE A 31 -2.25 2.22 7.43
N ASP A 32 -2.50 0.92 7.60
CA ASP A 32 -2.24 0.17 8.82
C ASP A 32 -1.09 -0.80 8.62
N HIS A 33 -1.26 -1.82 7.76
CA HIS A 33 -0.25 -2.82 7.50
C HIS A 33 -0.23 -3.30 6.06
N TYR A 34 0.87 -3.96 5.68
CA TYR A 34 1.00 -4.71 4.45
C TYR A 34 1.24 -6.19 4.78
N ALA A 35 0.44 -7.09 4.19
CA ALA A 35 0.56 -8.53 4.42
C ALA A 35 1.24 -9.21 3.23
N LEU A 36 2.25 -10.04 3.51
CA LEU A 36 2.97 -10.87 2.54
C LEU A 36 2.66 -12.34 2.80
N TYR A 37 2.22 -13.04 1.76
CA TYR A 37 1.99 -14.48 1.82
C TYR A 37 3.19 -15.21 1.23
N VAL A 38 3.99 -15.88 2.09
CA VAL A 38 5.34 -16.37 1.76
C VAL A 38 5.43 -17.88 1.95
N LYS A 39 6.35 -18.54 1.23
CA LYS A 39 6.60 -19.98 1.36
C LYS A 39 7.21 -20.35 2.71
N ASP A 40 8.18 -19.55 3.16
CA ASP A 40 8.88 -19.76 4.43
C ASP A 40 9.03 -18.43 5.16
N MET A 41 8.26 -18.27 6.25
CA MET A 41 8.27 -17.03 7.03
C MET A 41 9.62 -16.73 7.67
N ASN A 42 10.46 -17.74 7.94
CA ASN A 42 11.77 -17.53 8.57
C ASN A 42 12.78 -17.01 7.54
N VAL A 43 12.70 -17.48 6.30
CA VAL A 43 13.53 -17.00 5.20
C VAL A 43 13.18 -15.56 4.88
N SER A 44 11.89 -15.26 4.71
CA SER A 44 11.42 -13.89 4.40
C SER A 44 11.68 -12.94 5.57
N ALA A 45 11.45 -13.35 6.83
CA ALA A 45 11.77 -12.54 8.00
C ALA A 45 13.26 -12.16 8.05
N LYS A 46 14.17 -13.13 7.86
CA LYS A 46 15.60 -12.85 7.80
C LYS A 46 15.97 -11.87 6.69
N PHE A 47 15.31 -11.99 5.53
CA PHE A 47 15.51 -11.05 4.42
C PHE A 47 15.14 -9.64 4.83
N TYR A 48 13.92 -9.41 5.34
CA TYR A 48 13.44 -8.09 5.70
C TYR A 48 14.22 -7.46 6.86
N MET A 49 14.62 -8.26 7.85
CA MET A 49 15.52 -7.80 8.91
C MET A 49 16.88 -7.39 8.37
N LYS A 50 17.45 -8.17 7.43
CA LYS A 50 18.76 -7.91 6.83
C LYS A 50 18.73 -6.77 5.83
N ALA A 51 17.74 -6.74 4.93
CA ALA A 51 17.64 -5.75 3.85
C ALA A 51 17.25 -4.36 4.36
N LEU A 52 16.28 -4.30 5.27
CA LEU A 52 15.61 -3.07 5.68
C LEU A 52 15.87 -2.71 7.16
N GLY A 53 16.57 -3.57 7.91
CA GLY A 53 16.79 -3.35 9.34
C GLY A 53 15.52 -3.43 10.18
N LEU A 54 14.45 -4.09 9.70
CA LEU A 54 13.19 -4.17 10.40
C LEU A 54 13.32 -4.87 11.74
N LYS A 55 12.55 -4.40 12.71
CA LYS A 55 12.46 -5.03 14.04
C LYS A 55 11.18 -5.85 14.13
N GLU A 56 11.33 -7.11 14.56
CA GLU A 56 10.17 -7.96 14.84
C GLU A 56 9.43 -7.45 16.07
N MET A 57 8.11 -7.56 16.03
CA MET A 57 7.21 -7.18 17.12
C MET A 57 6.39 -8.40 17.57
N ASP A 58 5.73 -8.30 18.73
CA ASP A 58 4.86 -9.38 19.18
C ASP A 58 3.65 -9.54 18.25
N CYS A 59 3.46 -10.75 17.73
CA CYS A 59 2.33 -11.11 16.92
C CYS A 59 1.26 -11.75 17.82
N PRO A 60 0.04 -11.20 17.91
CA PRO A 60 -1.02 -11.76 18.74
C PRO A 60 -1.56 -13.10 18.21
N ILE A 61 -1.32 -13.42 16.92
CA ILE A 61 -1.75 -14.66 16.29
C ILE A 61 -0.70 -15.74 16.56
N LYS A 62 -1.01 -16.70 17.42
CA LYS A 62 -0.08 -17.75 17.88
C LYS A 62 -0.28 -19.09 17.13
N ASP A 63 -0.55 -19.05 15.83
CA ASP A 63 -0.77 -20.23 14.99
C ASP A 63 0.50 -20.81 14.35
N GLY A 64 1.66 -20.22 14.62
CA GLY A 64 2.96 -20.64 14.10
C GLY A 64 3.23 -20.26 12.64
N ARG A 65 2.37 -19.47 12.01
CA ARG A 65 2.49 -19.07 10.61
C ARG A 65 2.64 -17.55 10.41
N HIS A 66 2.60 -16.74 11.48
CA HIS A 66 2.62 -15.28 11.40
C HIS A 66 3.86 -14.71 12.10
N ARG A 67 4.47 -13.71 11.46
CA ARG A 67 5.50 -12.85 12.07
C ARG A 67 5.25 -11.40 11.67
N TRP A 68 5.30 -10.51 12.62
CA TRP A 68 5.01 -9.08 12.43
C TRP A 68 6.25 -8.22 12.64
N PHE A 69 6.37 -7.19 11.84
CA PHE A 69 7.52 -6.27 11.85
C PHE A 69 7.03 -4.83 11.83
N TYR A 70 7.74 -3.97 12.54
CA TYR A 70 7.46 -2.56 12.58
C TYR A 70 8.10 -1.85 11.39
N LEU A 71 7.29 -1.12 10.59
CA LEU A 71 7.74 -0.32 9.43
C LEU A 71 8.00 1.15 9.78
N GLY A 72 7.56 1.61 10.95
CA GLY A 72 7.59 3.01 11.36
C GLY A 72 6.21 3.65 11.32
N ASN A 73 6.04 4.77 12.03
CA ASN A 73 4.81 5.56 12.05
C ASN A 73 3.53 4.78 12.38
N GLY A 74 3.64 3.71 13.18
CA GLY A 74 2.50 2.84 13.51
C GLY A 74 2.09 1.87 12.38
N GLN A 75 2.90 1.74 11.34
CA GLN A 75 2.66 0.83 10.23
C GLN A 75 3.43 -0.48 10.41
N GLU A 76 2.88 -1.56 9.90
CA GLU A 76 3.39 -2.91 10.12
C GLU A 76 3.56 -3.69 8.82
N LEU A 77 4.51 -4.63 8.82
CA LEU A 77 4.65 -5.69 7.81
C LEU A 77 4.28 -7.02 8.45
N HIS A 78 3.26 -7.68 7.90
CA HIS A 78 2.84 -9.01 8.35
C HIS A 78 3.34 -10.06 7.36
N ILE A 79 4.14 -11.00 7.83
CA ILE A 79 4.60 -12.15 7.06
C ILE A 79 3.77 -13.36 7.47
N ILE A 80 3.09 -13.96 6.49
CA ILE A 80 2.16 -15.09 6.69
C ILE A 80 2.62 -16.27 5.85
N GLN A 81 2.95 -17.39 6.49
CA GLN A 81 3.41 -18.58 5.77
C GLN A 81 2.28 -19.37 5.14
N GLY A 82 2.46 -19.77 3.88
CA GLY A 82 1.54 -20.66 3.18
C GLY A 82 1.93 -20.89 1.72
N ASP A 83 1.04 -21.49 0.94
CA ASP A 83 1.27 -21.76 -0.48
C ASP A 83 0.98 -20.50 -1.32
N ASN A 84 2.03 -19.82 -1.75
CA ASN A 84 1.96 -18.65 -2.63
C ASN A 84 2.17 -18.97 -4.11
N SER A 85 2.18 -20.24 -4.52
CA SER A 85 2.51 -20.70 -5.88
C SER A 85 1.61 -20.11 -6.98
N LYS A 86 0.42 -19.64 -6.62
CA LYS A 86 -0.54 -19.02 -7.56
C LYS A 86 -0.42 -17.49 -7.65
N ILE A 87 0.44 -16.87 -6.84
CA ILE A 87 0.62 -15.42 -6.85
C ILE A 87 1.65 -15.08 -7.92
N GLN A 88 1.24 -14.26 -8.89
CA GLN A 88 2.14 -13.73 -9.89
C GLN A 88 2.77 -12.43 -9.39
N MET A 89 4.09 -12.40 -9.35
CA MET A 89 4.86 -11.25 -8.91
C MET A 89 5.34 -10.46 -10.11
N GLU A 90 5.06 -9.16 -10.13
CA GLU A 90 5.61 -8.26 -11.13
C GLU A 90 6.01 -6.92 -10.51
N LYS A 91 6.95 -6.21 -11.14
CA LYS A 91 7.54 -4.98 -10.59
C LYS A 91 6.54 -3.83 -10.42
N ASN A 92 5.48 -3.79 -11.24
CA ASN A 92 4.41 -2.79 -11.08
C ASN A 92 3.56 -3.00 -9.81
N MET A 93 3.61 -4.22 -9.25
CA MET A 93 2.95 -4.56 -7.97
C MET A 93 4.02 -4.62 -6.87
N HIS A 94 4.29 -3.50 -6.23
CA HIS A 94 5.32 -3.41 -5.20
C HIS A 94 4.82 -2.67 -3.96
N ILE A 95 5.40 -2.98 -2.82
CA ILE A 95 5.34 -2.10 -1.65
C ILE A 95 6.38 -0.99 -1.82
N CYS A 96 6.00 0.23 -1.52
CA CYS A 96 6.92 1.36 -1.56
C CYS A 96 7.19 1.89 -0.16
N LEU A 97 8.48 1.99 0.20
CA LEU A 97 8.95 2.51 1.47
C LEU A 97 9.71 3.81 1.24
N HIS A 98 9.36 4.80 2.05
CA HIS A 98 10.00 6.13 1.98
C HIS A 98 11.17 6.24 2.94
N THR A 99 12.23 6.92 2.50
CA THR A 99 13.34 7.39 3.33
C THR A 99 13.68 8.84 2.95
N THR A 100 14.41 9.54 3.79
CA THR A 100 14.89 10.89 3.47
C THR A 100 16.08 10.92 2.51
N ASP A 101 16.80 9.80 2.37
CA ASP A 101 17.94 9.62 1.46
C ASP A 101 18.11 8.12 1.17
N ILE A 102 18.16 7.73 -0.11
CA ILE A 102 18.35 6.33 -0.50
C ILE A 102 19.80 5.86 -0.45
N LYS A 103 20.78 6.78 -0.45
CA LYS A 103 22.22 6.43 -0.52
C LYS A 103 22.68 5.54 0.63
N PRO A 104 22.29 5.79 1.91
CA PRO A 104 22.59 4.87 3.00
C PRO A 104 22.05 3.47 2.79
N TYR A 105 20.84 3.34 2.21
CA TYR A 105 20.24 2.03 1.89
C TYR A 105 21.01 1.32 0.76
N MET A 106 21.38 2.02 -0.30
CA MET A 106 22.23 1.46 -1.38
C MET A 106 23.57 0.93 -0.83
N LYS A 107 24.22 1.70 0.04
CA LYS A 107 25.45 1.28 0.71
C LYS A 107 25.23 0.03 1.56
N HIS A 108 24.21 0.07 2.43
CA HIS A 108 23.85 -1.05 3.30
C HIS A 108 23.54 -2.33 2.50
N LEU A 109 22.73 -2.25 1.45
CA LEU A 109 22.38 -3.40 0.61
C LEU A 109 23.62 -4.04 -0.03
N ASN A 110 24.58 -3.24 -0.49
CA ASN A 110 25.86 -3.73 -1.00
C ASN A 110 26.67 -4.43 0.11
N GLU A 111 26.75 -3.85 1.31
CA GLU A 111 27.48 -4.41 2.46
C GLU A 111 26.89 -5.77 2.91
N VAL A 112 25.56 -5.91 2.86
CA VAL A 112 24.89 -7.17 3.23
C VAL A 112 24.68 -8.12 2.05
N GLY A 113 25.14 -7.77 0.84
CA GLY A 113 25.07 -8.61 -0.34
C GLY A 113 23.66 -8.87 -0.85
N ILE A 114 22.77 -7.89 -0.74
CA ILE A 114 21.41 -7.93 -1.31
C ILE A 114 21.41 -7.10 -2.59
N PRO A 115 21.14 -7.72 -3.75
CA PRO A 115 21.10 -6.98 -5.01
C PRO A 115 19.92 -6.01 -5.04
N PHE A 116 20.15 -4.86 -5.65
CA PHE A 116 19.13 -3.88 -5.99
C PHE A 116 19.31 -3.39 -7.42
N GLU A 117 18.28 -2.79 -7.97
CA GLU A 117 18.29 -2.27 -9.33
C GLU A 117 17.44 -1.01 -9.49
N SER A 118 17.64 -0.29 -10.58
CA SER A 118 16.76 0.81 -11.00
C SER A 118 15.42 0.29 -11.53
N TRP A 119 14.46 1.19 -11.79
CA TRP A 119 13.21 0.83 -12.47
C TRP A 119 13.46 0.09 -13.80
N GLN A 120 14.48 0.51 -14.57
CA GLN A 120 14.85 -0.05 -15.85
C GLN A 120 15.59 -1.39 -15.75
N GLY A 121 15.80 -1.93 -14.54
CA GLY A 121 16.48 -3.20 -14.31
C GLY A 121 18.01 -3.10 -14.38
N LYS A 122 18.62 -1.92 -14.19
CA LYS A 122 20.08 -1.77 -14.14
C LYS A 122 20.59 -2.11 -12.74
N PRO A 123 21.39 -3.18 -12.62
CA PRO A 123 21.88 -3.65 -11.32
C PRO A 123 22.78 -2.62 -10.61
N GLY A 124 22.57 -2.43 -9.32
CA GLY A 124 23.37 -1.53 -8.49
C GLY A 124 23.18 -0.04 -8.76
N GLU A 125 22.21 0.32 -9.61
CA GLU A 125 21.89 1.71 -9.94
C GLU A 125 20.54 2.13 -9.34
N SER A 126 20.41 3.44 -9.10
CA SER A 126 19.13 4.10 -8.87
C SER A 126 18.67 4.81 -10.13
N ASN A 127 17.41 5.22 -10.17
CA ASN A 127 16.93 6.17 -11.16
C ASN A 127 16.14 7.30 -10.50
N VAL A 128 16.10 8.44 -11.17
CA VAL A 128 15.27 9.58 -10.75
C VAL A 128 13.92 9.48 -11.44
N ARG A 129 12.85 9.66 -10.67
CA ARG A 129 11.45 9.73 -11.15
C ARG A 129 11.17 11.11 -11.73
N ILE A 130 10.04 11.24 -12.42
CA ILE A 130 9.61 12.51 -13.01
C ILE A 130 9.33 13.60 -11.95
N ASP A 131 9.00 13.21 -10.72
CA ASP A 131 8.80 14.11 -9.57
C ASP A 131 10.10 14.46 -8.82
N GLY A 132 11.25 13.99 -9.33
CA GLY A 132 12.58 14.26 -8.80
C GLY A 132 13.04 13.30 -7.70
N ALA A 133 12.20 12.36 -7.25
CA ALA A 133 12.59 11.35 -6.27
C ALA A 133 13.56 10.34 -6.85
N SER A 134 14.60 9.97 -6.11
CA SER A 134 15.44 8.82 -6.44
C SER A 134 14.81 7.54 -5.89
N GLN A 135 14.95 6.44 -6.64
CA GLN A 135 14.36 5.16 -6.25
C GLN A 135 15.26 3.98 -6.62
N ILE A 136 15.18 2.92 -5.83
CA ILE A 136 15.76 1.60 -6.07
C ILE A 136 14.73 0.52 -5.79
N TYR A 137 14.97 -0.67 -6.32
CA TYR A 137 14.13 -1.84 -6.15
C TYR A 137 14.93 -3.03 -5.67
N ILE A 138 14.41 -3.77 -4.70
CA ILE A 138 14.90 -5.08 -4.28
C ILE A 138 13.80 -6.11 -4.47
N VAL A 139 14.19 -7.40 -4.55
CA VAL A 139 13.26 -8.53 -4.65
C VAL A 139 13.47 -9.42 -3.46
N ASP A 140 12.38 -9.78 -2.78
CA ASP A 140 12.41 -10.70 -1.65
C ASP A 140 12.52 -12.17 -2.11
N PRO A 141 12.74 -13.14 -1.20
CA PRO A 141 12.88 -14.56 -1.53
C PRO A 141 11.66 -15.19 -2.23
N ASP A 142 10.48 -14.61 -2.09
CA ASP A 142 9.23 -15.07 -2.72
C ASP A 142 8.91 -14.33 -4.03
N GLY A 143 9.74 -13.34 -4.41
CA GLY A 143 9.58 -12.55 -5.63
C GLY A 143 8.81 -11.24 -5.44
N TYR A 144 8.47 -10.85 -4.21
CA TYR A 144 7.85 -9.55 -3.96
C TYR A 144 8.83 -8.42 -4.21
N TRP A 145 8.37 -7.43 -4.97
CA TRP A 145 9.12 -6.21 -5.23
C TRP A 145 8.94 -5.21 -4.10
N VAL A 146 10.05 -4.59 -3.69
CA VAL A 146 10.07 -3.50 -2.71
C VAL A 146 10.80 -2.32 -3.33
N GLU A 147 10.09 -1.20 -3.46
CA GLU A 147 10.67 0.09 -3.81
C GLU A 147 11.15 0.80 -2.54
N ILE A 148 12.32 1.41 -2.61
CA ILE A 148 12.79 2.39 -1.61
C ILE A 148 13.02 3.69 -2.35
N ASN A 149 12.40 4.80 -1.89
CA ASN A 149 12.56 6.10 -2.52
C ASN A 149 12.74 7.23 -1.50
N ASP A 150 13.24 8.37 -1.98
CA ASP A 150 13.43 9.59 -1.20
C ASP A 150 12.51 10.74 -1.64
N ALA A 151 11.28 10.39 -2.05
CA ALA A 151 10.29 11.37 -2.43
C ALA A 151 10.01 12.37 -1.30
N ASN A 152 9.94 13.65 -1.61
CA ASN A 152 9.53 14.65 -0.63
C ASN A 152 8.11 14.35 -0.17
N THR A 153 7.93 14.04 1.11
CA THR A 153 6.60 13.92 1.72
C THR A 153 5.96 15.31 1.71
N LYS A 154 4.84 15.41 1.03
CA LYS A 154 4.06 16.66 0.97
C LYS A 154 3.32 16.88 2.28
#